data_f3fd2bfc1764e2c1531f342376efb721
#
_entry.id   f3fd2bfc1764e2c1531f342376efb721
#
_cell.length_a   1.000
_cell.length_b   1.000
_cell.length_c   1.000
_cell.angle_alpha   90.00
_cell.angle_beta   90.00
_cell.angle_gamma   90.00
#
_symmetry.space_group_name_H-M   'P 1'
#
loop_
_entity.id
_entity.type
_entity.pdbx_description
1 polymer ?
#
loop_
_entity_poly.entity_id
_entity_poly.type
_entity_poly.pdbx_seq_one_letter_code
_entity_poly.pdbx_strand_id
1 'polypeptide(L)'
;IISNPKYVLPKTYFLVVSRLVPYKKIDVLVQAANDAKVNLVIVGEGSEMSRLNQLAGPTVKFLGHVGDLDLPYLYQHCLAYLQANEEDFGISMCEAGAAGKPIIAYGQGGACDIVIPGKTGILLRSNSVSAFAKALKEFDTIPFVPSACKKNATRFDITKWQNQMKERITKICQINQM
;
A
#
# COMPACT_ATOMS: atom_id res chain seq x y z
N ILE A 1 0.63 -4.02 -22.52
CA ILE A 1 1.59 -5.16 -22.57
C ILE A 1 2.43 -5.02 -21.31
N ILE A 2 2.19 -5.91 -20.33
CA ILE A 2 2.99 -5.96 -19.10
C ILE A 2 4.29 -6.66 -19.48
N SER A 3 5.42 -5.94 -19.39
CA SER A 3 6.72 -6.51 -19.67
C SER A 3 7.03 -7.65 -18.69
N ASN A 4 7.74 -8.68 -19.17
CA ASN A 4 8.20 -9.77 -18.32
C ASN A 4 9.05 -9.19 -17.18
N PRO A 5 8.78 -9.49 -15.90
CA PRO A 5 9.48 -8.83 -14.81
C PRO A 5 10.95 -9.23 -14.78
N LYS A 6 11.81 -8.24 -14.57
CA LYS A 6 13.24 -8.44 -14.31
C LYS A 6 13.51 -9.14 -12.97
N TYR A 7 12.45 -9.37 -12.20
CA TYR A 7 12.54 -9.84 -10.81
C TYR A 7 12.05 -11.27 -10.69
N VAL A 8 12.80 -12.11 -10.00
CA VAL A 8 12.32 -13.43 -9.57
C VAL A 8 11.43 -13.24 -8.37
N LEU A 9 10.12 -13.41 -8.52
CA LEU A 9 9.12 -13.18 -7.48
C LEU A 9 8.51 -14.50 -6.98
N PRO A 10 8.08 -14.56 -5.71
CA PRO A 10 7.22 -15.65 -5.24
C PRO A 10 5.92 -15.69 -6.04
N LYS A 11 5.34 -16.88 -6.18
CA LYS A 11 4.06 -17.07 -6.90
C LYS A 11 2.92 -16.25 -6.27
N THR A 12 2.94 -16.12 -4.95
CA THR A 12 1.99 -15.31 -4.17
C THR A 12 2.78 -14.47 -3.16
N TYR A 13 2.45 -13.19 -3.01
CA TYR A 13 3.13 -12.29 -2.07
C TYR A 13 2.27 -11.10 -1.69
N PHE A 14 2.53 -10.54 -0.52
CA PHE A 14 2.10 -9.21 -0.11
C PHE A 14 3.13 -8.16 -0.54
N LEU A 15 2.70 -6.94 -0.78
CA LEU A 15 3.56 -5.88 -1.33
C LEU A 15 3.65 -4.67 -0.39
N VAL A 16 4.85 -4.13 -0.27
CA VAL A 16 5.15 -2.82 0.30
C VAL A 16 5.93 -2.00 -0.71
N VAL A 17 5.53 -0.76 -0.95
CA VAL A 17 6.27 0.22 -1.76
C VAL A 17 6.47 1.47 -0.90
N SER A 18 7.68 1.72 -0.42
CA SER A 18 7.94 2.80 0.53
C SER A 18 9.43 3.15 0.60
N ARG A 19 9.73 4.37 1.04
CA ARG A 19 11.07 4.69 1.55
C ARG A 19 11.32 3.88 2.82
N LEU A 20 12.52 3.31 2.97
CA LEU A 20 12.88 2.50 4.13
C LEU A 20 13.51 3.38 5.21
N VAL A 21 12.64 4.09 5.92
CA VAL A 21 13.00 5.00 7.03
C VAL A 21 12.17 4.67 8.28
N PRO A 22 12.65 5.03 9.50
CA PRO A 22 12.07 4.52 10.75
C PRO A 22 10.57 4.75 10.89
N TYR A 23 10.06 5.93 10.53
CA TYR A 23 8.64 6.26 10.71
C TYR A 23 7.70 5.46 9.79
N LYS A 24 8.20 4.85 8.72
CA LYS A 24 7.40 3.99 7.82
C LYS A 24 7.07 2.62 8.42
N LYS A 25 7.67 2.26 9.56
CA LYS A 25 7.34 1.05 10.32
C LYS A 25 7.43 -0.25 9.49
N ILE A 26 8.38 -0.30 8.55
CA ILE A 26 8.57 -1.49 7.70
C ILE A 26 9.01 -2.70 8.52
N ASP A 27 9.71 -2.48 9.62
CA ASP A 27 10.09 -3.50 10.58
C ASP A 27 8.89 -4.28 11.16
N VAL A 28 7.78 -3.60 11.41
CA VAL A 28 6.53 -4.24 11.85
C VAL A 28 6.02 -5.21 10.78
N LEU A 29 6.06 -4.81 9.50
CA LEU A 29 5.59 -5.64 8.38
C LEU A 29 6.51 -6.83 8.12
N VAL A 30 7.83 -6.63 8.24
CA VAL A 30 8.83 -7.71 8.13
C VAL A 30 8.61 -8.76 9.22
N GLN A 31 8.48 -8.34 10.48
CA GLN A 31 8.23 -9.26 11.59
C GLN A 31 6.87 -9.97 11.46
N ALA A 32 5.84 -9.24 11.06
CA ALA A 32 4.52 -9.81 10.85
C ALA A 32 4.52 -10.88 9.73
N ALA A 33 5.25 -10.65 8.64
CA ALA A 33 5.41 -11.61 7.56
C ALA A 33 6.19 -12.86 8.01
N ASN A 34 7.24 -12.69 8.83
CA ASN A 34 7.98 -13.80 9.45
C ASN A 34 7.04 -14.66 10.32
N ASP A 35 6.26 -14.03 11.21
CA ASP A 35 5.35 -14.70 12.14
C ASP A 35 4.18 -15.40 11.41
N ALA A 36 3.71 -14.79 10.32
CA ALA A 36 2.66 -15.36 9.49
C ALA A 36 3.19 -16.41 8.49
N LYS A 37 4.50 -16.49 8.26
CA LYS A 37 5.17 -17.34 7.26
C LYS A 37 4.65 -17.11 5.85
N VAL A 38 4.39 -15.85 5.49
CA VAL A 38 3.92 -15.44 4.17
C VAL A 38 5.00 -14.70 3.40
N ASN A 39 4.94 -14.73 2.07
CA ASN A 39 5.88 -13.97 1.26
C ASN A 39 5.55 -12.48 1.29
N LEU A 40 6.57 -11.67 1.57
CA LEU A 40 6.52 -10.21 1.53
C LEU A 40 7.57 -9.69 0.55
N VAL A 41 7.14 -8.91 -0.42
CA VAL A 41 8.00 -8.19 -1.35
C VAL A 41 8.02 -6.72 -0.95
N ILE A 42 9.22 -6.17 -0.77
CA ILE A 42 9.43 -4.79 -0.35
C ILE A 42 10.19 -4.06 -1.45
N VAL A 43 9.59 -2.97 -1.94
CA VAL A 43 10.16 -2.05 -2.92
C VAL A 43 10.54 -0.76 -2.23
N GLY A 44 11.72 -0.27 -2.53
CA GLY A 44 12.26 0.99 -2.05
C GLY A 44 13.60 0.86 -1.35
N GLU A 45 14.16 2.01 -1.00
CA GLU A 45 15.47 2.16 -0.38
C GLU A 45 15.38 3.14 0.80
N GLY A 46 16.39 3.14 1.65
CA GLY A 46 16.48 4.07 2.77
C GLY A 46 17.44 3.62 3.85
N SER A 47 17.57 4.45 4.89
CA SER A 47 18.53 4.27 5.98
C SER A 47 18.31 2.97 6.78
N GLU A 48 17.10 2.40 6.76
CA GLU A 48 16.76 1.18 7.49
C GLU A 48 17.09 -0.11 6.73
N MET A 49 17.53 -0.05 5.47
CA MET A 49 17.74 -1.23 4.62
C MET A 49 18.59 -2.31 5.32
N SER A 50 19.73 -1.93 5.90
CA SER A 50 20.64 -2.89 6.55
C SER A 50 20.00 -3.57 7.77
N ARG A 51 19.29 -2.79 8.60
CA ARG A 51 18.58 -3.30 9.78
C ARG A 51 17.42 -4.21 9.37
N LEU A 52 16.66 -3.82 8.36
CA LEU A 52 15.53 -4.60 7.86
C LEU A 52 15.98 -5.93 7.23
N ASN A 53 17.12 -5.94 6.50
CA ASN A 53 17.67 -7.18 5.96
C ASN A 53 18.09 -8.16 7.07
N GLN A 54 18.65 -7.68 8.19
CA GLN A 54 19.00 -8.54 9.35
C GLN A 54 17.75 -9.12 10.05
N LEU A 55 16.63 -8.39 9.99
CA LEU A 55 15.36 -8.79 10.59
C LEU A 55 14.59 -9.79 9.70
N ALA A 56 14.84 -9.76 8.39
CA ALA A 56 14.09 -10.49 7.39
C ALA A 56 14.33 -12.01 7.48
N GLY A 57 13.25 -12.76 7.51
CA GLY A 57 13.25 -14.21 7.33
C GLY A 57 13.26 -14.60 5.84
N PRO A 58 13.29 -15.90 5.54
CA PRO A 58 13.46 -16.42 4.16
C PRO A 58 12.31 -16.08 3.21
N THR A 59 11.15 -15.65 3.73
CA THR A 59 9.98 -15.28 2.95
C THR A 59 9.92 -13.79 2.61
N VAL A 60 10.84 -12.98 3.13
CA VAL A 60 10.90 -11.53 2.88
C VAL A 60 11.93 -11.23 1.80
N LYS A 61 11.52 -10.49 0.78
CA LYS A 61 12.37 -10.12 -0.35
C LYS A 61 12.40 -8.61 -0.57
N PHE A 62 13.60 -8.04 -0.56
CA PHE A 62 13.82 -6.64 -0.94
C PHE A 62 14.22 -6.55 -2.40
N LEU A 63 13.60 -5.64 -3.14
CA LEU A 63 13.91 -5.38 -4.56
C LEU A 63 14.74 -4.11 -4.75
N GLY A 64 14.94 -3.30 -3.68
CA GLY A 64 15.54 -1.98 -3.82
C GLY A 64 14.64 -1.02 -4.61
N HIS A 65 15.24 -0.11 -5.34
CA HIS A 65 14.51 0.79 -6.25
C HIS A 65 13.96 0.02 -7.45
N VAL A 66 12.68 0.24 -7.73
CA VAL A 66 11.99 -0.29 -8.91
C VAL A 66 11.45 0.88 -9.71
N GLY A 67 11.73 0.88 -11.00
CA GLY A 67 11.28 1.95 -11.91
C GLY A 67 9.75 1.95 -12.11
N ASP A 68 9.21 3.11 -12.45
CA ASP A 68 7.77 3.34 -12.58
C ASP A 68 7.09 2.42 -13.61
N LEU A 69 7.83 1.95 -14.63
CA LEU A 69 7.31 1.03 -15.64
C LEU A 69 7.11 -0.41 -15.10
N ASP A 70 7.86 -0.80 -14.08
CA ASP A 70 7.82 -2.15 -13.50
C ASP A 70 6.87 -2.22 -12.27
N LEU A 71 6.63 -1.09 -11.59
CA LEU A 71 5.76 -1.01 -10.41
C LEU A 71 4.33 -1.52 -10.66
N PRO A 72 3.65 -1.17 -11.77
CA PRO A 72 2.31 -1.67 -12.04
C PRO A 72 2.22 -3.18 -12.08
N TYR A 73 3.27 -3.87 -12.57
CA TYR A 73 3.33 -5.32 -12.56
C TYR A 73 3.32 -5.86 -11.13
N LEU A 74 4.12 -5.28 -10.22
CA LEU A 74 4.19 -5.72 -8.84
C LEU A 74 2.86 -5.53 -8.11
N TYR A 75 2.21 -4.39 -8.31
CA TYR A 75 0.86 -4.16 -7.77
C TYR A 75 -0.16 -5.16 -8.34
N GLN A 76 -0.16 -5.43 -9.64
CA GLN A 76 -1.15 -6.32 -10.26
C GLN A 76 -1.03 -7.79 -9.82
N HIS A 77 0.14 -8.22 -9.37
CA HIS A 77 0.40 -9.63 -9.03
C HIS A 77 0.50 -9.90 -7.52
N CYS A 78 0.49 -8.86 -6.67
CA CYS A 78 0.44 -9.07 -5.23
C CYS A 78 -0.96 -9.57 -4.78
N LEU A 79 -1.03 -10.14 -3.59
CA LEU A 79 -2.29 -10.49 -2.92
C LEU A 79 -2.96 -9.23 -2.38
N ALA A 80 -2.21 -8.43 -1.62
CA ALA A 80 -2.63 -7.17 -1.04
C ALA A 80 -1.43 -6.24 -0.83
N TYR A 81 -1.71 -4.94 -0.70
CA TYR A 81 -0.74 -3.93 -0.32
C TYR A 81 -0.77 -3.70 1.19
N LEU A 82 0.41 -3.50 1.82
CA LEU A 82 0.54 -3.31 3.26
C LEU A 82 1.06 -1.91 3.61
N GLN A 83 0.47 -1.28 4.65
CA GLN A 83 0.84 0.03 5.17
C GLN A 83 0.78 0.05 6.70
N ALA A 84 1.92 0.14 7.39
CA ALA A 84 1.98 0.06 8.85
C ALA A 84 2.06 1.43 9.55
N ASN A 85 2.51 2.47 8.88
CA ASN A 85 2.56 3.81 9.45
C ASN A 85 1.27 4.59 9.20
N GLU A 86 1.04 5.62 9.98
CA GLU A 86 0.14 6.70 9.63
C GLU A 86 0.73 7.47 8.44
N GLU A 87 -0.07 7.68 7.42
CA GLU A 87 0.30 8.37 6.18
C GLU A 87 -0.65 9.53 5.95
N ASP A 88 -0.15 10.69 5.53
CA ASP A 88 -0.99 11.86 5.28
C ASP A 88 -1.95 11.63 4.11
N PHE A 89 -1.47 11.13 2.99
CA PHE A 89 -2.30 10.80 1.82
C PHE A 89 -2.24 9.32 1.47
N GLY A 90 -1.07 8.79 1.09
CA GLY A 90 -0.88 7.37 0.75
C GLY A 90 -1.01 7.05 -0.72
N ILE A 91 -0.19 7.68 -1.56
CA ILE A 91 -0.16 7.45 -3.02
C ILE A 91 -0.06 5.96 -3.35
N SER A 92 0.85 5.23 -2.70
CA SER A 92 1.04 3.79 -2.95
C SER A 92 -0.21 2.95 -2.63
N MET A 93 -1.04 3.36 -1.66
CA MET A 93 -2.35 2.75 -1.40
C MET A 93 -3.33 3.00 -2.55
N CYS A 94 -3.35 4.22 -3.10
CA CYS A 94 -4.17 4.56 -4.27
C CYS A 94 -3.74 3.74 -5.51
N GLU A 95 -2.44 3.57 -5.74
CA GLU A 95 -1.88 2.77 -6.82
C GLU A 95 -2.27 1.28 -6.70
N ALA A 96 -2.17 0.71 -5.48
CA ALA A 96 -2.63 -0.63 -5.20
C ALA A 96 -4.14 -0.79 -5.50
N GLY A 97 -4.96 0.15 -5.04
CA GLY A 97 -6.39 0.20 -5.33
C GLY A 97 -6.69 0.28 -6.83
N ALA A 98 -5.96 1.11 -7.57
CA ALA A 98 -6.07 1.24 -9.03
C ALA A 98 -5.67 -0.05 -9.76
N ALA A 99 -4.70 -0.80 -9.24
CA ALA A 99 -4.35 -2.13 -9.70
C ALA A 99 -5.40 -3.21 -9.34
N GLY A 100 -6.43 -2.84 -8.56
CA GLY A 100 -7.49 -3.75 -8.13
C GLY A 100 -7.14 -4.58 -6.91
N LYS A 101 -6.16 -4.13 -6.12
CA LYS A 101 -5.69 -4.88 -4.94
C LYS A 101 -6.26 -4.30 -3.65
N PRO A 102 -6.64 -5.16 -2.71
CA PRO A 102 -7.03 -4.73 -1.37
C PRO A 102 -5.82 -4.22 -0.59
N ILE A 103 -6.11 -3.41 0.42
CA ILE A 103 -5.10 -2.76 1.25
C ILE A 103 -5.28 -3.24 2.69
N ILE A 104 -4.20 -3.63 3.36
CA ILE A 104 -4.17 -3.87 4.81
C ILE A 104 -3.35 -2.74 5.40
N ALA A 105 -4.00 -1.85 6.13
CA ALA A 105 -3.36 -0.65 6.66
C ALA A 105 -3.66 -0.41 8.14
N TYR A 106 -2.75 0.28 8.80
CA TYR A 106 -3.06 0.91 10.08
C TYR A 106 -4.12 1.98 9.87
N GLY A 107 -5.21 1.91 10.62
CA GLY A 107 -6.40 2.74 10.44
C GLY A 107 -6.24 4.15 11.00
N GLN A 108 -5.25 4.89 10.50
CA GLN A 108 -4.99 6.30 10.82
C GLN A 108 -4.60 7.07 9.56
N GLY A 109 -4.80 8.39 9.59
CA GLY A 109 -4.47 9.28 8.49
C GLY A 109 -5.18 8.93 7.18
N GLY A 110 -4.50 9.09 6.05
CA GLY A 110 -5.05 8.86 4.71
C GLY A 110 -5.59 7.45 4.46
N ALA A 111 -5.16 6.44 5.23
CA ALA A 111 -5.72 5.10 5.13
C ALA A 111 -7.23 5.07 5.42
N CYS A 112 -7.71 5.91 6.34
CA CYS A 112 -9.13 6.02 6.68
C CYS A 112 -9.97 6.57 5.53
N ASP A 113 -9.39 7.41 4.67
CA ASP A 113 -10.07 7.98 3.51
C ASP A 113 -10.02 7.04 2.29
N ILE A 114 -8.93 6.27 2.17
CA ILE A 114 -8.68 5.42 1.01
C ILE A 114 -9.35 4.05 1.14
N VAL A 115 -9.30 3.43 2.32
CA VAL A 115 -9.77 2.06 2.51
C VAL A 115 -11.23 2.04 2.98
N ILE A 116 -12.06 1.29 2.28
CA ILE A 116 -13.42 0.93 2.73
C ILE A 116 -13.34 -0.44 3.39
N PRO A 117 -13.45 -0.52 4.75
CA PRO A 117 -13.28 -1.77 5.47
C PRO A 117 -14.22 -2.86 4.98
N GLY A 118 -13.68 -4.09 4.80
CA GLY A 118 -14.41 -5.25 4.30
C GLY A 118 -14.75 -5.22 2.81
N LYS A 119 -14.49 -4.10 2.12
CA LYS A 119 -14.79 -3.96 0.68
C LYS A 119 -13.54 -3.75 -0.17
N THR A 120 -12.64 -2.86 0.24
CA THR A 120 -11.40 -2.56 -0.47
C THR A 120 -10.16 -2.81 0.37
N GLY A 121 -10.34 -3.33 1.59
CA GLY A 121 -9.22 -3.66 2.47
C GLY A 121 -9.61 -3.84 3.92
N ILE A 122 -8.60 -3.87 4.77
CA ILE A 122 -8.68 -4.03 6.22
C ILE A 122 -8.01 -2.83 6.87
N LEU A 123 -8.70 -2.16 7.80
CA LEU A 123 -8.13 -1.16 8.69
C LEU A 123 -7.87 -1.78 10.06
N LEU A 124 -6.61 -1.83 10.45
CA LEU A 124 -6.18 -2.34 11.73
C LEU A 124 -6.21 -1.23 12.79
N ARG A 125 -6.70 -1.55 13.98
CA ARG A 125 -6.74 -0.61 15.13
C ARG A 125 -5.38 -0.37 15.77
N SER A 126 -4.40 -1.23 15.48
CA SER A 126 -3.04 -1.15 16.00
C SER A 126 -2.05 -1.44 14.90
N ASN A 127 -0.93 -0.72 14.88
CA ASN A 127 0.21 -0.97 13.99
C ASN A 127 1.22 -1.96 14.59
N SER A 128 0.76 -2.89 15.44
CA SER A 128 1.60 -3.90 16.05
C SER A 128 1.87 -5.09 15.12
N VAL A 129 2.99 -5.77 15.36
CA VAL A 129 3.36 -7.00 14.65
C VAL A 129 2.24 -8.04 14.73
N SER A 130 1.66 -8.24 15.91
CA SER A 130 0.60 -9.25 16.13
C SER A 130 -0.68 -8.93 15.34
N ALA A 131 -1.06 -7.64 15.21
CA ALA A 131 -2.23 -7.24 14.45
C ALA A 131 -2.05 -7.52 12.95
N PHE A 132 -0.89 -7.15 12.40
CA PHE A 132 -0.57 -7.45 11.00
C PHE A 132 -0.42 -8.96 10.76
N ALA A 133 0.29 -9.69 11.62
CA ALA A 133 0.46 -11.13 11.47
C ALA A 133 -0.88 -11.88 11.47
N LYS A 134 -1.82 -11.47 12.34
CA LYS A 134 -3.19 -12.01 12.34
C LYS A 134 -3.90 -11.73 11.02
N ALA A 135 -3.89 -10.47 10.55
CA ALA A 135 -4.54 -10.10 9.29
C ALA A 135 -3.95 -10.83 8.08
N LEU A 136 -2.64 -11.06 8.06
CA LEU A 136 -1.96 -11.81 7.01
C LEU A 136 -2.36 -13.29 6.99
N LYS A 137 -2.49 -13.93 8.17
CA LYS A 137 -2.92 -15.33 8.30
C LYS A 137 -4.38 -15.55 7.90
N GLU A 138 -5.23 -14.57 8.18
CA GLU A 138 -6.67 -14.64 7.94
C GLU A 138 -7.08 -14.03 6.58
N PHE A 139 -6.13 -13.54 5.78
CA PHE A 139 -6.41 -12.79 4.57
C PHE A 139 -7.27 -13.55 3.56
N ASP A 140 -6.99 -14.84 3.33
CA ASP A 140 -7.70 -15.65 2.35
C ASP A 140 -9.18 -15.92 2.73
N THR A 141 -9.56 -15.63 3.97
CA THR A 141 -10.95 -15.77 4.43
C THR A 141 -11.87 -14.62 4.01
N ILE A 142 -11.29 -13.51 3.50
CA ILE A 142 -12.03 -12.30 3.13
C ILE A 142 -12.07 -12.17 1.60
N PRO A 143 -13.25 -12.28 0.98
CA PRO A 143 -13.38 -12.15 -0.47
C PRO A 143 -13.33 -10.67 -0.88
N PHE A 144 -12.21 -10.22 -1.41
CA PHE A 144 -12.09 -8.90 -2.01
C PHE A 144 -12.35 -8.94 -3.52
N VAL A 145 -13.12 -7.97 -4.00
CA VAL A 145 -13.48 -7.87 -5.42
C VAL A 145 -12.62 -6.81 -6.10
N PRO A 146 -11.75 -7.18 -7.07
CA PRO A 146 -10.84 -6.24 -7.73
C PRO A 146 -11.53 -5.01 -8.34
N SER A 147 -12.73 -5.17 -8.92
CA SER A 147 -13.49 -4.05 -9.47
C SER A 147 -13.95 -3.04 -8.42
N ALA A 148 -14.20 -3.47 -7.17
CA ALA A 148 -14.53 -2.58 -6.07
C ALA A 148 -13.32 -1.72 -5.68
N CYS A 149 -12.12 -2.31 -5.61
CA CYS A 149 -10.88 -1.59 -5.35
C CYS A 149 -10.61 -0.54 -6.44
N LYS A 150 -10.69 -0.94 -7.73
CA LYS A 150 -10.52 -0.03 -8.87
C LYS A 150 -11.51 1.12 -8.83
N LYS A 151 -12.81 0.83 -8.64
CA LYS A 151 -13.86 1.85 -8.56
C LYS A 151 -13.59 2.83 -7.41
N ASN A 152 -13.15 2.37 -6.26
CA ASN A 152 -12.81 3.24 -5.15
C ASN A 152 -11.61 4.14 -5.46
N ALA A 153 -10.56 3.59 -6.09
CA ALA A 153 -9.36 4.34 -6.44
C ALA A 153 -9.64 5.51 -7.40
N THR A 154 -10.68 5.44 -8.26
CA THR A 154 -11.05 6.56 -9.15
C THR A 154 -11.46 7.84 -8.42
N ARG A 155 -11.69 7.79 -7.10
CA ARG A 155 -11.94 8.98 -6.28
C ARG A 155 -10.70 9.87 -6.18
N PHE A 156 -9.51 9.28 -6.30
CA PHE A 156 -8.20 9.91 -6.15
C PHE A 156 -7.52 10.20 -7.48
N ASP A 157 -8.29 10.18 -8.59
CA ASP A 157 -7.79 10.52 -9.92
C ASP A 157 -7.34 11.98 -9.99
N ILE A 158 -6.17 12.20 -10.64
CA ILE A 158 -5.53 13.52 -10.72
C ILE A 158 -6.44 14.55 -11.41
N THR A 159 -7.18 14.15 -12.43
CA THR A 159 -8.08 15.05 -13.16
C THR A 159 -9.24 15.52 -12.29
N LYS A 160 -9.79 14.61 -11.46
CA LYS A 160 -10.83 14.97 -10.49
C LYS A 160 -10.31 15.95 -9.45
N TRP A 161 -9.14 15.66 -8.89
CA TRP A 161 -8.49 16.55 -7.93
C TRP A 161 -8.25 17.94 -8.51
N GLN A 162 -7.68 18.02 -9.73
CA GLN A 162 -7.43 19.29 -10.41
C GLN A 162 -8.72 20.10 -10.61
N ASN A 163 -9.80 19.46 -11.05
CA ASN A 163 -11.08 20.14 -11.26
C ASN A 163 -11.67 20.66 -9.94
N GLN A 164 -11.68 19.83 -8.89
CA GLN A 164 -12.15 20.23 -7.57
C GLN A 164 -11.32 21.38 -6.97
N MET A 165 -10.00 21.34 -7.18
CA MET A 165 -9.11 22.40 -6.70
C MET A 165 -9.37 23.72 -7.45
N LYS A 166 -9.50 23.69 -8.77
CA LYS A 166 -9.87 24.87 -9.58
C LYS A 166 -11.18 25.50 -9.11
N GLU A 167 -12.22 24.67 -8.91
CA GLU A 167 -13.52 25.15 -8.43
C GLU A 167 -13.41 25.82 -7.04
N ARG A 168 -12.65 25.22 -6.10
CA ARG A 168 -12.44 25.78 -4.78
C ARG A 168 -11.69 27.11 -4.82
N ILE A 169 -10.62 27.20 -5.59
CA ILE A 169 -9.85 28.44 -5.75
C ILE A 169 -10.74 29.54 -6.34
N THR A 170 -11.48 29.24 -7.41
CA THR A 170 -12.40 30.20 -8.03
C THR A 170 -13.41 30.75 -7.03
N LYS A 171 -14.04 29.89 -6.21
CA LYS A 171 -14.99 30.31 -5.18
C LYS A 171 -14.36 31.23 -4.13
N ILE A 172 -13.15 30.90 -3.66
CA ILE A 172 -12.43 31.72 -2.68
C ILE A 172 -12.10 33.11 -3.25
N CYS A 173 -11.62 33.16 -4.51
CA CYS A 173 -11.30 34.42 -5.18
C CYS A 173 -12.55 35.31 -5.37
N GLN A 174 -13.70 34.73 -5.66
CA GLN A 174 -14.96 35.47 -5.80
C GLN A 174 -15.46 36.06 -4.47
N ILE A 175 -15.31 35.33 -3.35
CA ILE A 175 -15.69 35.79 -2.02
C ILE A 175 -14.85 37.01 -1.59
N ASN A 176 -13.56 37.05 -1.95
CA ASN A 176 -12.64 38.12 -1.58
C ASN A 176 -12.78 39.38 -2.46
N GLN A 177 -13.68 39.38 -3.45
CA GLN A 177 -13.96 40.54 -4.32
C GLN A 177 -15.27 41.27 -3.95
N MET A 178 -16.03 40.75 -2.97
CA MET A 178 -17.19 41.38 -2.35
C MET A 178 -16.83 42.05 -1.03
#